data_0c051682e6b4a0602fed0b6e429b2274
#
_entry.id   0c051682e6b4a0602fed0b6e429b2274
#
_cell.length_a   1.000
_cell.length_b   1.000
_cell.length_c   1.000
_cell.angle_alpha   90.00
_cell.angle_beta   90.00
_cell.angle_gamma   90.00
#
_symmetry.space_group_name_H-M   'P 1'
#
loop_
_entity.id
_entity.type
_entity.pdbx_description
1 polymer ?
#
loop_
_entity_poly.entity_id
_entity_poly.type
_entity_poly.pdbx_seq_one_letter_code
_entity_poly.pdbx_strand_id
1 'polypeptide(L)'
;YETPIPISDLVHLDRLRCIICDRCTRFGDEVAGDPLIHFTERGNATQVLTFPDEPFSSYFSGNTVQICPVGALTAAPYRFKARPWDLEQVESTCTTCSIGCRVAVESSRNELVRYLGVDVESVNHGWLCDKGRFNFESTNSSHRITTPLTRDNDDPRQLLGSDWGSALALAAEAI
;
A
#
# COMPACT_ATOMS: atom_id res chain seq x y z
N TYR A 1 15.82 3.33 23.44
CA TYR A 1 14.63 3.69 22.65
C TYR A 1 14.16 2.42 21.94
N GLU A 2 12.85 2.10 22.04
CA GLU A 2 12.24 1.08 21.19
C GLU A 2 12.31 1.53 19.73
N THR A 3 12.83 0.67 18.87
CA THR A 3 12.88 0.91 17.42
C THR A 3 12.68 -0.43 16.71
N PRO A 4 11.85 -0.44 15.66
CA PRO A 4 10.98 0.63 15.16
C PRO A 4 9.70 0.77 15.99
N ILE A 5 9.11 1.97 15.97
CA ILE A 5 7.84 2.27 16.63
C ILE A 5 6.73 2.08 15.59
N PRO A 6 5.71 1.25 15.81
CA PRO A 6 4.51 1.25 14.98
C PRO A 6 3.73 2.53 15.26
N ILE A 7 3.64 3.43 14.28
CA ILE A 7 2.84 4.65 14.38
C ILE A 7 1.45 4.48 13.77
N SER A 8 1.25 3.41 13.01
CA SER A 8 -0.03 2.88 12.54
C SER A 8 0.14 1.42 12.15
N ASP A 9 -0.94 0.75 11.77
CA ASP A 9 -0.89 -0.62 11.23
C ASP A 9 -0.08 -0.72 9.92
N LEU A 10 0.03 0.39 9.18
CA LEU A 10 0.69 0.44 7.88
C LEU A 10 2.11 1.00 7.92
N VAL A 11 2.45 1.82 8.92
CA VAL A 11 3.70 2.56 8.94
C VAL A 11 4.46 2.42 10.26
N HIS A 12 5.74 2.09 10.14
CA HIS A 12 6.69 2.06 11.25
C HIS A 12 7.66 3.23 11.17
N LEU A 13 8.01 3.82 12.30
CA LEU A 13 8.99 4.88 12.44
C LEU A 13 10.24 4.37 13.19
N ASP A 14 11.39 4.47 12.54
CA ASP A 14 12.71 4.28 13.16
C ASP A 14 13.38 5.63 13.38
N ARG A 15 13.30 6.13 14.61
CA ARG A 15 13.84 7.44 14.99
C ARG A 15 15.35 7.54 14.84
N LEU A 16 16.08 6.43 15.01
CA LEU A 16 17.54 6.44 14.89
C LEU A 16 18.01 6.70 13.46
N ARG A 17 17.16 6.46 12.47
CA ARG A 17 17.43 6.75 11.06
C ARG A 17 16.95 8.12 10.60
N CYS A 18 16.12 8.79 11.41
CA CYS A 18 15.52 10.06 11.04
C CYS A 18 16.57 11.18 11.01
N ILE A 19 16.64 11.90 9.89
CA ILE A 19 17.52 13.06 9.71
C ILE A 19 16.80 14.40 9.90
N ILE A 20 15.57 14.36 10.38
CA ILE A 20 14.77 15.56 10.70
C ILE A 20 14.62 16.49 9.47
N CYS A 21 14.38 15.92 8.28
CA CYS A 21 14.32 16.65 7.02
C CYS A 21 12.96 17.32 6.72
N ASP A 22 11.97 17.14 7.59
CA ASP A 22 10.64 17.76 7.53
C ASP A 22 9.73 17.31 6.38
N ARG A 23 10.14 16.40 5.51
CA ARG A 23 9.33 16.00 4.35
C ARG A 23 8.00 15.36 4.73
N CYS A 24 7.99 14.49 5.74
CA CYS A 24 6.79 13.77 6.16
C CYS A 24 5.77 14.69 6.84
N THR A 25 6.21 15.61 7.69
CA THR A 25 5.35 16.56 8.39
C THR A 25 4.77 17.58 7.42
N ARG A 26 5.60 18.14 6.52
CA ARG A 26 5.14 19.02 5.45
C ARG A 26 4.18 18.34 4.48
N PHE A 27 4.43 17.09 4.12
CA PHE A 27 3.49 16.34 3.29
C PHE A 27 2.14 16.20 4.00
N GLY A 28 2.13 15.84 5.28
CA GLY A 28 0.90 15.73 6.07
C GLY A 28 0.10 17.03 6.13
N ASP A 29 0.77 18.14 6.35
CA ASP A 29 0.15 19.46 6.49
C ASP A 29 -0.22 20.09 5.13
N GLU A 30 0.76 20.23 4.22
CA GLU A 30 0.63 21.02 3.00
C GLU A 30 -0.06 20.25 1.84
N VAL A 31 0.07 18.92 1.79
CA VAL A 31 -0.40 18.10 0.67
C VAL A 31 -1.60 17.25 1.06
N ALA A 32 -1.49 16.46 2.14
CA ALA A 32 -2.58 15.58 2.57
C ALA A 32 -3.68 16.32 3.35
N GLY A 33 -3.36 17.44 4.00
CA GLY A 33 -4.27 18.14 4.90
C GLY A 33 -4.57 17.40 6.21
N ASP A 34 -3.72 16.42 6.55
CA ASP A 34 -3.82 15.55 7.73
C ASP A 34 -2.53 15.66 8.57
N PRO A 35 -2.31 16.72 9.38
CA PRO A 35 -1.07 16.94 10.12
C PRO A 35 -0.93 16.02 11.35
N LEU A 36 -1.12 14.72 11.17
CA LEU A 36 -1.06 13.69 12.22
C LEU A 36 0.37 13.28 12.62
N ILE A 37 1.38 13.74 11.87
CA ILE A 37 2.80 13.54 12.17
C ILE A 37 3.47 14.92 12.28
N HIS A 38 4.20 15.15 13.36
CA HIS A 38 4.72 16.46 13.67
C HIS A 38 6.08 16.38 14.40
N PHE A 39 6.75 17.52 14.52
CA PHE A 39 7.93 17.65 15.38
C PHE A 39 7.52 17.89 16.82
N THR A 40 8.24 17.23 17.73
CA THR A 40 8.20 17.48 19.16
C THR A 40 9.58 17.89 19.64
N GLU A 41 9.63 18.57 20.77
CA GLU A 41 10.85 19.11 21.37
C GLU A 41 11.55 20.17 20.48
N ARG A 42 12.76 20.56 20.86
CA ARG A 42 13.56 21.54 20.14
C ARG A 42 15.06 21.28 20.28
N GLY A 43 15.84 21.86 19.38
CA GLY A 43 17.28 21.70 19.36
C GLY A 43 17.69 20.26 19.12
N ASN A 44 18.64 19.75 19.89
CA ASN A 44 19.13 18.38 19.75
C ASN A 44 18.15 17.30 20.22
N ALA A 45 17.08 17.68 20.92
CA ALA A 45 16.03 16.78 21.38
C ALA A 45 14.88 16.64 20.37
N THR A 46 14.88 17.43 19.28
CA THR A 46 13.84 17.41 18.25
C THR A 46 13.61 15.99 17.68
N GLN A 47 12.37 15.57 17.67
CA GLN A 47 11.96 14.24 17.19
C GLN A 47 10.69 14.35 16.35
N VAL A 48 10.51 13.40 15.43
CA VAL A 48 9.25 13.21 14.72
C VAL A 48 8.40 12.24 15.53
N LEU A 49 7.14 12.61 15.76
CA LEU A 49 6.15 11.83 16.51
C LEU A 49 4.76 11.97 15.90
N THR A 50 3.88 11.09 16.36
CA THR A 50 2.41 11.23 16.24
C THR A 50 1.85 11.78 17.56
N PHE A 51 0.60 12.24 17.55
CA PHE A 51 -0.07 12.67 18.78
C PHE A 51 -0.30 11.47 19.71
N PRO A 52 -0.20 11.66 21.03
CA PRO A 52 -0.60 10.63 21.97
C PRO A 52 -2.05 10.21 21.72
N ASP A 53 -2.32 8.91 21.77
CA ASP A 53 -3.63 8.30 21.57
C ASP A 53 -4.27 8.52 20.17
N GLU A 54 -3.57 9.18 19.24
CA GLU A 54 -3.99 9.31 17.85
C GLU A 54 -3.02 8.54 16.94
N PRO A 55 -3.46 7.42 16.35
CA PRO A 55 -2.65 6.71 15.37
C PRO A 55 -2.47 7.54 14.11
N PHE A 56 -1.38 7.31 13.38
CA PHE A 56 -1.15 7.93 12.07
C PHE A 56 -2.12 7.35 11.03
N SER A 57 -3.40 7.75 11.14
CA SER A 57 -4.52 7.21 10.36
C SER A 57 -4.83 7.96 9.07
N SER A 58 -3.92 8.81 8.60
CA SER A 58 -4.07 9.49 7.31
C SER A 58 -4.30 8.50 6.18
N TYR A 59 -5.29 8.78 5.33
CA TYR A 59 -5.58 7.98 4.13
C TYR A 59 -4.45 8.01 3.09
N PHE A 60 -3.45 8.87 3.30
CA PHE A 60 -2.30 9.07 2.44
C PHE A 60 -0.96 8.78 3.15
N SER A 61 -1.00 8.06 4.27
CA SER A 61 0.16 7.82 5.14
C SER A 61 1.34 7.16 4.41
N GLY A 62 1.07 6.25 3.47
CA GLY A 62 2.09 5.56 2.69
C GLY A 62 2.96 6.46 1.81
N ASN A 63 2.52 7.69 1.49
CA ASN A 63 3.36 8.64 0.77
C ASN A 63 4.52 9.13 1.61
N THR A 64 4.37 9.24 2.92
CA THR A 64 5.47 9.62 3.82
C THR A 64 6.60 8.58 3.79
N VAL A 65 6.27 7.31 3.59
CA VAL A 65 7.25 6.24 3.37
C VAL A 65 7.99 6.44 2.04
N GLN A 66 7.26 6.75 0.96
CA GLN A 66 7.84 6.94 -0.37
C GLN A 66 8.80 8.13 -0.43
N ILE A 67 8.48 9.23 0.25
CA ILE A 67 9.30 10.44 0.24
C ILE A 67 10.40 10.46 1.31
N CYS A 68 10.40 9.51 2.25
CA CYS A 68 11.42 9.44 3.30
C CYS A 68 12.78 9.05 2.71
N PRO A 69 13.81 9.93 2.75
CA PRO A 69 15.05 9.69 2.03
C PRO A 69 15.97 8.67 2.70
N VAL A 70 15.70 8.30 3.95
CA VAL A 70 16.60 7.46 4.77
C VAL A 70 15.96 6.18 5.30
N GLY A 71 14.71 5.89 4.93
CA GLY A 71 13.99 4.72 5.42
C GLY A 71 13.75 4.75 6.94
N ALA A 72 13.59 5.94 7.51
CA ALA A 72 13.10 6.10 8.88
C ALA A 72 11.62 5.73 8.95
N LEU A 73 10.83 6.09 7.94
CA LEU A 73 9.48 5.62 7.75
C LEU A 73 9.48 4.43 6.80
N THR A 74 8.85 3.34 7.19
CA THR A 74 8.79 2.10 6.41
C THR A 74 7.39 1.52 6.44
N ALA A 75 6.94 1.00 5.28
CA ALA A 75 5.64 0.34 5.17
C ALA A 75 5.70 -1.07 5.78
N ALA A 76 4.79 -1.37 6.70
CA ALA A 76 4.71 -2.67 7.35
C ALA A 76 4.60 -3.84 6.34
N PRO A 77 3.75 -3.77 5.28
CA PRO A 77 3.61 -4.85 4.31
C PRO A 77 4.86 -5.11 3.47
N TYR A 78 5.71 -4.10 3.26
CA TYR A 78 6.93 -4.22 2.45
C TYR A 78 8.19 -4.46 3.28
N ARG A 79 8.19 -4.09 4.56
CA ARG A 79 9.37 -4.14 5.40
C ARG A 79 10.05 -5.51 5.35
N PHE A 80 11.34 -5.55 4.97
CA PHE A 80 12.18 -6.75 4.84
C PHE A 80 11.74 -7.78 3.77
N LYS A 81 10.82 -7.45 2.88
CA LYS A 81 10.37 -8.35 1.80
C LYS A 81 11.42 -8.50 0.68
N ALA A 82 11.96 -7.38 0.22
CA ALA A 82 12.93 -7.36 -0.87
C ALA A 82 13.93 -6.20 -0.74
N ARG A 83 15.04 -6.28 -1.47
CA ARG A 83 15.99 -5.18 -1.62
C ARG A 83 15.70 -4.43 -2.93
N PRO A 84 16.01 -3.12 -3.03
CA PRO A 84 15.73 -2.34 -4.25
C PRO A 84 16.30 -2.93 -5.54
N TRP A 85 17.46 -3.56 -5.47
CA TRP A 85 18.11 -4.19 -6.63
C TRP A 85 17.55 -5.56 -7.03
N ASP A 86 16.69 -6.14 -6.19
CA ASP A 86 16.01 -7.41 -6.45
C ASP A 86 14.60 -7.19 -7.05
N LEU A 87 14.23 -5.93 -7.30
CA LEU A 87 12.90 -5.56 -7.75
C LEU A 87 12.84 -5.44 -9.28
N GLU A 88 11.82 -6.07 -9.85
CA GLU A 88 11.35 -5.79 -11.20
C GLU A 88 10.23 -4.76 -11.12
N GLN A 89 10.28 -3.73 -11.96
CA GLN A 89 9.33 -2.63 -11.96
C GLN A 89 8.63 -2.50 -13.31
N VAL A 90 7.30 -2.39 -13.27
CA VAL A 90 6.46 -2.14 -14.43
C VAL A 90 5.48 -1.03 -14.11
N GLU A 91 5.39 -0.02 -14.97
CA GLU A 91 4.38 1.03 -14.83
C GLU A 91 2.98 0.52 -15.23
N SER A 92 1.98 0.89 -14.45
CA SER A 92 0.60 0.51 -14.64
C SER A 92 -0.34 1.59 -14.11
N THR A 93 -1.62 1.28 -14.05
CA THR A 93 -2.67 2.15 -13.52
C THR A 93 -3.35 1.47 -12.34
N CYS A 94 -3.58 2.20 -11.26
CA CYS A 94 -4.34 1.72 -10.11
C CYS A 94 -5.80 1.45 -10.52
N THR A 95 -6.29 0.27 -10.20
CA THR A 95 -7.66 -0.19 -10.55
C THR A 95 -8.64 -0.09 -9.38
N THR A 96 -8.23 0.50 -8.26
CA THR A 96 -9.03 0.50 -7.01
C THR A 96 -10.21 1.47 -7.07
N CYS A 97 -10.11 2.56 -7.84
CA CYS A 97 -11.15 3.55 -8.01
C CYS A 97 -11.06 4.24 -9.39
N SER A 98 -12.00 5.13 -9.69
CA SER A 98 -12.11 5.82 -10.98
C SER A 98 -11.02 6.86 -11.26
N ILE A 99 -10.21 7.26 -10.29
CA ILE A 99 -9.12 8.22 -10.49
C ILE A 99 -8.04 7.65 -11.42
N GLY A 100 -7.78 6.34 -11.33
CA GLY A 100 -6.81 5.70 -12.21
C GLY A 100 -5.36 6.18 -12.00
N CYS A 101 -4.95 6.41 -10.75
CA CYS A 101 -3.60 6.87 -10.41
C CYS A 101 -2.52 6.03 -11.10
N ARG A 102 -1.49 6.70 -11.60
CA ARG A 102 -0.33 6.03 -12.20
C ARG A 102 0.53 5.40 -11.11
N VAL A 103 0.83 4.12 -11.27
CA VAL A 103 1.60 3.33 -10.28
C VAL A 103 2.75 2.60 -10.95
N ALA A 104 3.85 2.49 -10.23
CA ALA A 104 4.90 1.52 -10.50
C ALA A 104 4.62 0.28 -9.64
N VAL A 105 4.36 -0.82 -10.32
CA VAL A 105 4.16 -2.14 -9.73
C VAL A 105 5.54 -2.78 -9.56
N GLU A 106 5.90 -3.11 -8.34
CA GLU A 106 7.17 -3.76 -8.06
C GLU A 106 6.98 -5.18 -7.55
N SER A 107 7.70 -6.10 -8.17
CA SER A 107 7.67 -7.52 -7.86
C SER A 107 9.07 -8.07 -7.56
N SER A 108 9.12 -9.14 -6.80
CA SER A 108 10.32 -9.92 -6.54
C SER A 108 9.93 -11.39 -6.41
N ARG A 109 10.67 -12.29 -7.08
CA ARG A 109 10.44 -13.74 -7.01
C ARG A 109 8.99 -14.15 -7.32
N ASN A 110 8.40 -13.51 -8.33
CA ASN A 110 7.02 -13.75 -8.77
C ASN A 110 5.94 -13.37 -7.72
N GLU A 111 6.24 -12.47 -6.80
CA GLU A 111 5.32 -11.93 -5.81
C GLU A 111 5.29 -10.41 -5.92
N LEU A 112 4.12 -9.79 -5.88
CA LEU A 112 3.99 -8.33 -5.80
C LEU A 112 4.35 -7.89 -4.39
N VAL A 113 5.28 -6.94 -4.28
CA VAL A 113 5.82 -6.52 -2.98
C VAL A 113 5.49 -5.10 -2.60
N ARG A 114 5.28 -4.21 -3.58
CA ARG A 114 4.79 -2.85 -3.32
C ARG A 114 4.32 -2.12 -4.57
N TYR A 115 3.53 -1.06 -4.35
CA TYR A 115 3.20 -0.04 -5.35
C TYR A 115 3.82 1.29 -4.96
N LEU A 116 4.42 1.98 -5.93
CA LEU A 116 4.87 3.37 -5.81
C LEU A 116 4.06 4.27 -6.72
N GLY A 117 3.81 5.50 -6.29
CA GLY A 117 3.19 6.50 -7.14
C GLY A 117 4.18 6.98 -8.20
N VAL A 118 3.74 7.02 -9.45
CA VAL A 118 4.46 7.63 -10.57
C VAL A 118 3.93 9.05 -10.77
N ASP A 119 4.83 10.01 -10.93
CA ASP A 119 4.45 11.41 -11.08
C ASP A 119 3.82 11.66 -12.45
N VAL A 120 2.52 11.94 -12.42
CA VAL A 120 1.74 12.41 -13.57
C VAL A 120 0.92 13.61 -13.12
N GLU A 121 1.34 14.80 -13.55
CA GLU A 121 0.78 16.08 -13.11
C GLU A 121 -0.76 16.15 -13.27
N SER A 122 -1.29 15.63 -14.36
CA SER A 122 -2.72 15.67 -14.65
C SER A 122 -3.57 14.66 -13.85
N VAL A 123 -2.95 13.75 -13.08
CA VAL A 123 -3.67 12.68 -12.39
C VAL A 123 -3.37 12.65 -10.89
N ASN A 124 -2.15 12.34 -10.48
CA ASN A 124 -1.85 12.03 -9.07
C ASN A 124 -0.55 12.62 -8.53
N HIS A 125 0.23 13.37 -9.30
CA HIS A 125 1.51 13.97 -8.86
C HIS A 125 2.44 13.03 -8.07
N GLY A 126 2.42 11.74 -8.38
CA GLY A 126 3.18 10.73 -7.64
C GLY A 126 2.56 10.29 -6.31
N TRP A 127 1.42 10.84 -5.92
CA TRP A 127 0.74 10.50 -4.68
C TRP A 127 -0.26 9.35 -4.88
N LEU A 128 -0.37 8.48 -3.89
CA LEU A 128 -1.33 7.38 -3.84
C LEU A 128 -2.08 7.41 -2.51
N CYS A 129 -3.36 7.07 -2.56
CA CYS A 129 -4.07 6.73 -1.32
C CYS A 129 -3.61 5.36 -0.80
N ASP A 130 -3.72 5.13 0.49
CA ASP A 130 -3.26 3.89 1.13
C ASP A 130 -4.04 2.67 0.64
N LYS A 131 -5.34 2.84 0.37
CA LYS A 131 -6.15 1.79 -0.27
C LYS A 131 -5.56 1.32 -1.61
N GLY A 132 -5.16 2.26 -2.47
CA GLY A 132 -4.53 1.93 -3.77
C GLY A 132 -3.12 1.39 -3.60
N ARG A 133 -2.33 2.00 -2.71
CA ARG A 133 -0.92 1.64 -2.46
C ARG A 133 -0.74 0.22 -1.94
N PHE A 134 -1.62 -0.24 -1.05
CA PHE A 134 -1.49 -1.54 -0.39
C PHE A 134 -2.40 -2.63 -0.99
N ASN A 135 -3.15 -2.31 -2.06
CA ASN A 135 -4.05 -3.29 -2.70
C ASN A 135 -3.33 -4.50 -3.33
N PHE A 136 -2.02 -4.43 -3.52
CA PHE A 136 -1.24 -5.55 -4.05
C PHE A 136 -1.35 -6.82 -3.17
N GLU A 137 -1.59 -6.69 -1.88
CA GLU A 137 -1.77 -7.82 -0.97
C GLU A 137 -2.96 -8.69 -1.37
N SER A 138 -4.01 -8.11 -1.94
CA SER A 138 -5.17 -8.86 -2.44
C SER A 138 -4.80 -9.76 -3.63
N THR A 139 -3.81 -9.38 -4.42
CA THR A 139 -3.33 -10.18 -5.55
C THR A 139 -2.54 -11.41 -5.10
N ASN A 140 -1.77 -11.26 -4.02
CA ASN A 140 -0.97 -12.35 -3.44
C ASN A 140 -1.78 -13.24 -2.48
N SER A 141 -3.04 -12.90 -2.21
CA SER A 141 -3.88 -13.62 -1.25
C SER A 141 -4.18 -15.05 -1.70
N SER A 142 -4.04 -16.01 -0.79
CA SER A 142 -4.45 -17.40 -1.00
C SER A 142 -5.96 -17.56 -1.14
N HIS A 143 -6.74 -16.55 -0.74
CA HIS A 143 -8.20 -16.53 -0.94
C HIS A 143 -8.62 -16.06 -2.33
N ARG A 144 -7.67 -15.68 -3.19
CA ARG A 144 -7.98 -15.29 -4.56
C ARG A 144 -8.50 -16.48 -5.35
N ILE A 145 -9.62 -16.29 -6.04
CA ILE A 145 -10.18 -17.26 -6.95
C ILE A 145 -9.26 -17.35 -8.18
N THR A 146 -8.66 -18.50 -8.42
CA THR A 146 -7.72 -18.77 -9.52
C THR A 146 -8.28 -19.67 -10.61
N THR A 147 -9.41 -20.33 -10.31
CA THR A 147 -10.12 -21.22 -11.25
C THR A 147 -11.59 -20.86 -11.31
N PRO A 148 -12.30 -21.12 -12.42
CA PRO A 148 -13.73 -20.93 -12.46
C PRO A 148 -14.43 -21.75 -11.38
N LEU A 149 -15.49 -21.20 -10.82
CA LEU A 149 -16.33 -21.88 -9.84
C LEU A 149 -17.75 -21.97 -10.37
N THR A 150 -18.36 -23.14 -10.26
CA THR A 150 -19.78 -23.35 -10.57
C THR A 150 -20.54 -23.79 -9.34
N ARG A 151 -21.86 -23.53 -9.29
CA ARG A 151 -22.69 -24.00 -8.18
C ARG A 151 -22.83 -25.54 -8.26
N ASP A 152 -22.81 -26.14 -7.07
CA ASP A 152 -23.16 -27.56 -6.95
C ASP A 152 -24.67 -27.75 -7.26
N ASN A 153 -25.00 -28.80 -8.00
CA ASN A 153 -26.37 -29.11 -8.29
C ASN A 153 -27.14 -29.62 -7.06
N ASP A 154 -26.44 -30.30 -6.15
CA ASP A 154 -27.03 -30.89 -4.94
C ASP A 154 -27.12 -29.85 -3.78
N ASP A 155 -26.18 -28.92 -3.67
CA ASP A 155 -26.21 -27.82 -2.75
C ASP A 155 -25.84 -26.48 -3.43
N PRO A 156 -26.83 -25.68 -3.83
CA PRO A 156 -26.60 -24.39 -4.52
C PRO A 156 -25.82 -23.36 -3.70
N ARG A 157 -25.57 -23.59 -2.41
CA ARG A 157 -24.74 -22.70 -1.58
C ARG A 157 -23.26 -23.00 -1.73
N GLN A 158 -22.93 -24.21 -2.20
CA GLN A 158 -21.55 -24.62 -2.41
C GLN A 158 -21.07 -24.25 -3.81
N LEU A 159 -19.82 -23.78 -3.89
CA LEU A 159 -19.13 -23.52 -5.14
C LEU A 159 -18.04 -24.58 -5.31
N LEU A 160 -18.04 -25.23 -6.46
CA LEU A 160 -17.08 -26.27 -6.84
C LEU A 160 -16.14 -25.75 -7.94
N GLY A 161 -14.88 -26.17 -7.90
CA GLY A 161 -13.93 -25.89 -8.97
C GLY A 161 -14.39 -26.50 -10.29
N SER A 162 -14.33 -25.73 -11.36
CA SER A 162 -14.77 -26.10 -12.69
C SER A 162 -13.73 -25.72 -13.74
N ASP A 163 -13.88 -26.21 -14.95
CA ASP A 163 -13.13 -25.75 -16.11
C ASP A 163 -13.86 -24.58 -16.81
N TRP A 164 -13.12 -23.85 -17.66
CA TRP A 164 -13.67 -22.68 -18.36
C TRP A 164 -14.78 -23.06 -19.34
N GLY A 165 -14.69 -24.24 -20.01
CA GLY A 165 -15.72 -24.71 -20.97
C GLY A 165 -17.06 -24.91 -20.27
N SER A 166 -17.08 -25.68 -19.19
CA SER A 166 -18.25 -25.92 -18.36
C SER A 166 -18.84 -24.65 -17.74
N ALA A 167 -18.00 -23.80 -17.21
CA ALA A 167 -18.47 -22.55 -16.59
C ALA A 167 -19.10 -21.60 -17.63
N LEU A 168 -18.50 -21.47 -18.81
CA LEU A 168 -19.04 -20.65 -19.91
C LEU A 168 -20.33 -21.25 -20.52
N ALA A 169 -20.44 -22.57 -20.61
CA ALA A 169 -21.67 -23.23 -21.07
C ALA A 169 -22.84 -22.92 -20.12
N LEU A 170 -22.63 -23.07 -18.81
CA LEU A 170 -23.62 -22.70 -17.79
C LEU A 170 -24.01 -21.22 -17.83
N ALA A 171 -23.04 -20.35 -18.04
CA ALA A 171 -23.31 -18.92 -18.18
C ALA A 171 -24.14 -18.61 -19.43
N ALA A 172 -23.87 -19.29 -20.56
CA ALA A 172 -24.63 -19.11 -21.80
C ALA A 172 -26.06 -19.63 -21.70
N GLU A 173 -26.32 -20.69 -20.94
CA GLU A 173 -27.66 -21.19 -20.67
C GLU A 173 -28.50 -20.26 -19.79
N ALA A 174 -27.84 -19.43 -18.96
CA ALA A 174 -28.50 -18.50 -18.04
C ALA A 174 -28.83 -17.12 -18.67
N ILE A 175 -28.35 -16.82 -19.88
CA ILE A 175 -28.61 -15.59 -20.65
C ILE A 175 -29.71 -15.85 -21.68
#